data_bc7078e8a2fec0a270a5c1bed458f504
#
_entry.id   bc7078e8a2fec0a270a5c1bed458f504
#
_cell.length_a   1.000
_cell.length_b   1.000
_cell.length_c   1.000
_cell.angle_alpha   90.00
_cell.angle_beta   90.00
_cell.angle_gamma   90.00
#
_symmetry.space_group_name_H-M   'P 1'
#
loop_
_entity.id
_entity.type
_entity.pdbx_description
1 polymer ?
#
loop_
_entity_poly.entity_id
_entity_poly.type
_entity_poly.pdbx_seq_one_letter_code
_entity_poly.pdbx_strand_id
1 'polypeptide(L)'
;MRCASIRSVLLLFLVGLSCGCASTYKQLPSLDEVPELAQLAQRTRQSQIHEWKLPVGDVEGQPYFMIADELGREREDEMIVLVHGMVSDRTTWQFVAGTLGQKHRLFIPDMIGNGESDHPDPRLLPEGAYSPTGAARHLLEALRKRDQEEPLPQRIVFVGHSLGGGIVLRLLSAPELREEYGDILDRCERAVLISPLEFAVHRAAETLTELTQVGSLKVALGRATGLIRNGAAKELVASAERPDWVFKFDVDRLYDAFKTRERRLPTQAIIRTAAPFDLETARPDWEAIETLVDEYKNVDIPVLLIWGDRDETLPLSMGYKLVTELPNAKLRIVRRGKHSLQADRPTFLARWLDRFIEDEDAGANWNKIETID
;
A
#
# COMPACT_ATOMS: atom_id res chain seq x y z
N MET A 1 -28.19 13.34 5.00
CA MET A 1 -27.60 12.01 4.81
C MET A 1 -26.35 11.95 5.65
N ARG A 2 -26.34 11.11 6.70
CA ARG A 2 -25.23 11.06 7.67
C ARG A 2 -24.10 10.25 7.06
N CYS A 3 -22.94 10.87 6.81
CA CYS A 3 -21.69 10.18 6.49
C CYS A 3 -21.41 9.11 7.55
N ALA A 4 -21.32 7.86 7.13
CA ALA A 4 -20.71 6.80 7.92
C ALA A 4 -19.23 7.21 8.07
N SER A 5 -18.85 7.67 9.24
CA SER A 5 -17.50 8.14 9.53
C SER A 5 -16.58 6.93 9.71
N ILE A 6 -15.31 7.10 9.42
CA ILE A 6 -14.19 6.21 9.77
C ILE A 6 -14.19 5.82 11.28
N ARG A 7 -15.00 6.49 12.11
CA ARG A 7 -15.38 6.04 13.46
C ARG A 7 -15.80 4.57 13.54
N SER A 8 -16.22 3.98 12.41
CA SER A 8 -16.65 2.58 12.35
C SER A 8 -15.50 1.57 12.46
N VAL A 9 -14.29 1.88 11.96
CA VAL A 9 -13.16 0.92 12.00
C VAL A 9 -12.71 0.65 13.44
N LEU A 10 -12.75 1.66 14.28
CA LEU A 10 -12.23 1.56 15.65
C LEU A 10 -13.28 1.37 16.73
N LEU A 11 -14.50 1.91 16.53
CA LEU A 11 -15.63 1.65 17.44
C LEU A 11 -15.98 0.15 17.49
N LEU A 12 -15.70 -0.61 16.44
CA LEU A 12 -15.93 -2.06 16.38
C LEU A 12 -14.97 -2.88 17.23
N PHE A 13 -13.80 -2.34 17.60
CA PHE A 13 -12.98 -2.92 18.67
C PHE A 13 -13.60 -2.76 20.07
N LEU A 14 -14.60 -1.89 20.22
CA LEU A 14 -15.17 -1.50 21.52
C LEU A 14 -16.64 -1.89 21.73
N VAL A 15 -17.42 -2.18 20.69
CA VAL A 15 -18.89 -2.38 20.80
C VAL A 15 -19.34 -3.67 20.08
N GLY A 16 -18.88 -4.82 20.56
CA GLY A 16 -19.30 -6.13 20.08
C GLY A 16 -20.21 -6.89 21.04
N LEU A 17 -21.02 -6.21 21.82
CA LEU A 17 -22.06 -6.81 22.66
C LEU A 17 -23.44 -6.64 22.01
N SER A 18 -23.68 -7.33 20.92
CA SER A 18 -25.05 -7.57 20.46
C SER A 18 -25.23 -9.00 20.01
N CYS A 19 -26.15 -9.61 20.67
CA CYS A 19 -26.70 -10.93 20.57
C CYS A 19 -26.86 -11.50 19.16
N GLY A 20 -26.43 -12.74 18.91
CA GLY A 20 -27.21 -13.66 18.06
C GLY A 20 -26.96 -13.65 16.56
N CYS A 21 -26.02 -12.88 15.98
CA CYS A 21 -25.71 -12.96 14.56
C CYS A 21 -24.52 -13.87 14.30
N ALA A 22 -24.64 -14.76 13.31
CA ALA A 22 -23.52 -15.56 12.82
C ALA A 22 -22.31 -14.64 12.53
N SER A 23 -21.09 -15.09 12.91
CA SER A 23 -19.89 -14.30 12.75
C SER A 23 -19.65 -13.98 11.27
N THR A 24 -19.58 -12.71 10.88
CA THR A 24 -19.28 -12.29 9.51
C THR A 24 -18.00 -12.95 9.00
N TYR A 25 -16.95 -13.03 9.83
CA TYR A 25 -15.72 -13.74 9.48
C TYR A 25 -15.93 -15.19 9.07
N LYS A 26 -16.86 -15.93 9.77
CA LYS A 26 -17.15 -17.33 9.42
C LYS A 26 -17.92 -17.48 8.10
N GLN A 27 -18.64 -16.44 7.70
CA GLN A 27 -19.46 -16.41 6.49
C GLN A 27 -18.68 -15.91 5.25
N LEU A 28 -17.44 -15.42 5.41
CA LEU A 28 -16.63 -15.01 4.28
C LEU A 28 -16.40 -16.21 3.32
N PRO A 29 -16.47 -15.96 2.00
CA PRO A 29 -16.27 -17.00 1.02
C PRO A 29 -14.85 -17.57 1.07
N SER A 30 -14.67 -18.76 0.55
CA SER A 30 -13.37 -19.26 0.14
C SER A 30 -13.03 -18.75 -1.26
N LEU A 31 -11.73 -18.72 -1.58
CA LEU A 31 -11.30 -18.25 -2.90
C LEU A 31 -11.88 -19.11 -4.04
N ASP A 32 -12.08 -20.41 -3.81
CA ASP A 32 -12.63 -21.34 -4.80
C ASP A 32 -14.12 -21.06 -5.13
N GLU A 33 -14.81 -20.32 -4.27
CA GLU A 33 -16.19 -19.88 -4.52
C GLU A 33 -16.27 -18.68 -5.48
N VAL A 34 -15.10 -18.08 -5.82
CA VAL A 34 -14.97 -16.97 -6.77
C VAL A 34 -14.02 -17.38 -7.90
N PRO A 35 -14.50 -18.14 -8.92
CA PRO A 35 -13.66 -18.78 -9.94
C PRO A 35 -12.73 -17.79 -10.69
N GLU A 36 -13.20 -16.57 -10.95
CA GLU A 36 -12.40 -15.53 -11.61
C GLU A 36 -11.14 -15.20 -10.81
N LEU A 37 -11.26 -14.94 -9.52
CA LEU A 37 -10.13 -14.61 -8.64
C LEU A 37 -9.28 -15.85 -8.34
N ALA A 38 -9.89 -17.01 -8.20
CA ALA A 38 -9.16 -18.29 -8.04
C ALA A 38 -8.24 -18.54 -9.24
N GLN A 39 -8.71 -18.27 -10.47
CA GLN A 39 -7.90 -18.39 -11.67
C GLN A 39 -6.73 -17.41 -11.70
N LEU A 40 -6.97 -16.12 -11.31
CA LEU A 40 -5.89 -15.12 -11.25
C LEU A 40 -4.83 -15.50 -10.21
N ALA A 41 -5.24 -15.89 -9.01
CA ALA A 41 -4.33 -16.36 -7.97
C ALA A 41 -3.57 -17.63 -8.39
N GLN A 42 -4.22 -18.54 -9.13
CA GLN A 42 -3.56 -19.72 -9.68
C GLN A 42 -2.49 -19.33 -10.70
N ARG A 43 -2.76 -18.39 -11.60
CA ARG A 43 -1.76 -17.91 -12.57
C ARG A 43 -0.54 -17.33 -11.86
N THR A 44 -0.74 -16.51 -10.81
CA THR A 44 0.36 -15.98 -9.99
C THR A 44 1.18 -17.11 -9.37
N ARG A 45 0.53 -18.12 -8.78
CA ARG A 45 1.23 -19.27 -8.17
C ARG A 45 1.94 -20.18 -9.18
N GLN A 46 1.45 -20.24 -10.43
CA GLN A 46 2.06 -21.01 -11.51
C GLN A 46 3.24 -20.28 -12.17
N SER A 47 3.36 -18.97 -11.98
CA SER A 47 4.54 -18.23 -12.38
C SER A 47 5.75 -18.71 -11.57
N GLN A 48 6.93 -18.70 -12.20
CA GLN A 48 8.16 -18.97 -11.46
C GLN A 48 8.44 -17.79 -10.53
N ILE A 49 8.04 -17.96 -9.27
CA ILE A 49 8.28 -16.96 -8.22
C ILE A 49 9.68 -17.21 -7.65
N HIS A 50 10.51 -16.18 -7.66
CA HIS A 50 11.76 -16.15 -6.92
C HIS A 50 11.59 -15.26 -5.69
N GLU A 51 11.74 -15.83 -4.50
CA GLU A 51 11.69 -15.06 -3.26
C GLU A 51 13.06 -14.52 -2.92
N TRP A 52 13.14 -13.22 -2.70
CA TRP A 52 14.33 -12.52 -2.26
C TRP A 52 14.28 -12.26 -0.76
N LYS A 53 15.43 -12.40 -0.11
CA LYS A 53 15.68 -11.96 1.27
C LYS A 53 16.82 -10.97 1.26
N LEU A 54 16.50 -9.67 1.25
CA LEU A 54 17.43 -8.58 0.98
C LEU A 54 17.73 -7.78 2.27
N PRO A 55 19.00 -7.64 2.68
CA PRO A 55 19.34 -6.85 3.85
C PRO A 55 19.14 -5.37 3.55
N VAL A 56 18.36 -4.67 4.40
CA VAL A 56 18.00 -3.26 4.18
C VAL A 56 18.39 -2.35 5.33
N GLY A 57 19.02 -2.87 6.35
CA GLY A 57 19.50 -2.13 7.49
C GLY A 57 20.09 -3.03 8.57
N ASP A 58 20.45 -2.42 9.67
CA ASP A 58 21.10 -3.09 10.81
C ASP A 58 20.56 -2.57 12.13
N VAL A 59 20.43 -3.45 13.11
CA VAL A 59 20.13 -3.11 14.50
C VAL A 59 21.17 -3.79 15.38
N GLU A 60 22.00 -3.01 16.07
CA GLU A 60 23.02 -3.50 17.00
C GLU A 60 23.96 -4.56 16.37
N GLY A 61 24.37 -4.37 15.11
CA GLY A 61 25.21 -5.29 14.36
C GLY A 61 24.48 -6.52 13.79
N GLN A 62 23.16 -6.54 13.83
CA GLN A 62 22.33 -7.60 13.25
C GLN A 62 21.52 -7.07 12.08
N PRO A 63 21.72 -7.58 10.86
CA PRO A 63 20.98 -7.14 9.68
C PRO A 63 19.50 -7.53 9.82
N TYR A 64 18.60 -6.66 9.31
CA TYR A 64 17.20 -6.98 9.10
C TYR A 64 16.86 -6.94 7.61
N PHE A 65 15.88 -7.74 7.22
CA PHE A 65 15.67 -8.11 5.83
C PHE A 65 14.28 -7.73 5.33
N MET A 66 14.24 -7.29 4.07
CA MET A 66 13.03 -7.21 3.28
C MET A 66 12.83 -8.51 2.49
N ILE A 67 11.61 -9.05 2.52
CA ILE A 67 11.20 -10.18 1.70
C ILE A 67 10.45 -9.63 0.48
N ALA A 68 10.74 -10.16 -0.70
CA ALA A 68 10.07 -9.77 -1.93
C ALA A 68 9.91 -10.97 -2.87
N ASP A 69 8.76 -11.06 -3.53
CA ASP A 69 8.54 -11.98 -4.64
C ASP A 69 8.94 -11.32 -5.95
N GLU A 70 9.64 -12.04 -6.81
CA GLU A 70 9.95 -11.62 -8.17
C GLU A 70 9.42 -12.64 -9.18
N LEU A 71 8.67 -12.16 -10.19
CA LEU A 71 8.06 -12.94 -11.24
C LEU A 71 8.53 -12.42 -12.61
N GLY A 72 8.58 -13.29 -13.64
CA GLY A 72 8.91 -12.87 -15.00
C GLY A 72 10.36 -12.42 -15.16
N ARG A 73 11.30 -13.04 -14.43
CA ARG A 73 12.75 -12.70 -14.45
C ARG A 73 13.42 -12.85 -15.80
N GLU A 74 12.82 -13.64 -16.68
CA GLU A 74 13.27 -13.81 -18.08
C GLU A 74 13.05 -12.56 -18.95
N ARG A 75 12.31 -11.55 -18.44
CA ARG A 75 12.11 -10.27 -19.10
C ARG A 75 13.09 -9.25 -18.57
N GLU A 76 14.02 -8.82 -19.43
CA GLU A 76 15.16 -8.00 -19.03
C GLU A 76 14.95 -6.50 -19.27
N ASP A 77 13.91 -6.11 -20.04
CA ASP A 77 13.74 -4.73 -20.50
C ASP A 77 13.23 -3.81 -19.40
N GLU A 78 12.32 -4.30 -18.57
CA GLU A 78 11.58 -3.48 -17.59
C GLU A 78 11.19 -4.30 -16.35
N MET A 79 11.10 -3.61 -15.20
CA MET A 79 10.58 -4.18 -13.97
C MET A 79 9.53 -3.24 -13.35
N ILE A 80 8.39 -3.81 -12.94
CA ILE A 80 7.35 -3.12 -12.20
C ILE A 80 7.48 -3.47 -10.72
N VAL A 81 7.63 -2.45 -9.88
CA VAL A 81 7.69 -2.59 -8.41
C VAL A 81 6.32 -2.28 -7.82
N LEU A 82 5.67 -3.26 -7.19
CA LEU A 82 4.31 -3.14 -6.65
C LEU A 82 4.33 -2.94 -5.13
N VAL A 83 4.09 -1.71 -4.66
CA VAL A 83 4.18 -1.33 -3.23
C VAL A 83 2.80 -1.34 -2.59
N HIS A 84 2.61 -2.16 -1.56
CA HIS A 84 1.33 -2.33 -0.86
C HIS A 84 1.00 -1.18 0.10
N GLY A 85 -0.27 -1.10 0.51
CA GLY A 85 -0.78 -0.10 1.44
C GLY A 85 -0.52 -0.41 2.92
N MET A 86 -1.09 0.42 3.79
CA MET A 86 -0.99 0.28 5.26
C MET A 86 -1.63 -1.01 5.74
N VAL A 87 -0.99 -1.67 6.71
CA VAL A 87 -1.48 -2.93 7.33
C VAL A 87 -1.81 -4.00 6.29
N SER A 88 -1.00 -4.06 5.25
CA SER A 88 -1.11 -5.00 4.14
C SER A 88 0.24 -5.70 3.92
N ASP A 89 0.34 -6.53 2.90
CA ASP A 89 1.53 -7.23 2.47
C ASP A 89 1.51 -7.48 0.95
N ARG A 90 2.55 -8.13 0.41
CA ARG A 90 2.69 -8.43 -1.01
C ARG A 90 1.52 -9.23 -1.59
N THR A 91 0.80 -10.02 -0.77
CA THR A 91 -0.31 -10.85 -1.25
C THR A 91 -1.52 -10.05 -1.73
N THR A 92 -1.60 -8.75 -1.37
CA THR A 92 -2.66 -7.86 -1.87
C THR A 92 -2.64 -7.72 -3.39
N TRP A 93 -1.46 -7.98 -4.02
CA TRP A 93 -1.27 -7.89 -5.46
C TRP A 93 -1.52 -9.20 -6.21
N GLN A 94 -1.83 -10.31 -5.51
CA GLN A 94 -1.90 -11.65 -6.11
C GLN A 94 -2.83 -11.75 -7.33
N PHE A 95 -3.93 -10.99 -7.37
CA PHE A 95 -4.88 -11.01 -8.47
C PHE A 95 -4.40 -10.13 -9.65
N VAL A 96 -3.78 -9.00 -9.37
CA VAL A 96 -3.18 -8.11 -10.37
C VAL A 96 -1.97 -8.78 -10.99
N ALA A 97 -1.10 -9.39 -10.18
CA ALA A 97 0.08 -10.11 -10.63
C ALA A 97 -0.25 -11.28 -11.56
N GLY A 98 -1.39 -11.97 -11.34
CA GLY A 98 -1.86 -13.05 -12.22
C GLY A 98 -2.19 -12.61 -13.65
N THR A 99 -2.38 -11.31 -13.88
CA THR A 99 -2.58 -10.74 -15.21
C THR A 99 -1.31 -10.06 -15.70
N LEU A 100 -0.76 -9.16 -14.90
CA LEU A 100 0.37 -8.30 -15.27
C LEU A 100 1.66 -9.10 -15.47
N GLY A 101 1.91 -10.09 -14.60
CA GLY A 101 3.08 -10.96 -14.67
C GLY A 101 3.16 -11.88 -15.90
N GLN A 102 2.10 -11.93 -16.72
CA GLN A 102 2.14 -12.62 -18.01
C GLN A 102 2.96 -11.85 -19.06
N LYS A 103 3.09 -10.52 -18.89
CA LYS A 103 3.75 -9.63 -19.84
C LYS A 103 4.97 -8.94 -19.25
N HIS A 104 4.96 -8.67 -17.95
CA HIS A 104 5.94 -7.83 -17.27
C HIS A 104 6.71 -8.60 -16.20
N ARG A 105 7.91 -8.15 -15.91
CA ARG A 105 8.67 -8.55 -14.74
C ARG A 105 8.17 -7.77 -13.53
N LEU A 106 7.83 -8.46 -12.46
CA LEU A 106 7.25 -7.86 -11.26
C LEU A 106 8.18 -8.09 -10.07
N PHE A 107 8.38 -7.05 -9.26
CA PHE A 107 9.00 -7.11 -7.94
C PHE A 107 7.99 -6.64 -6.89
N ILE A 108 7.65 -7.51 -5.94
CA ILE A 108 6.53 -7.31 -5.02
C ILE A 108 7.04 -7.46 -3.58
N PRO A 109 7.48 -6.38 -2.92
CA PRO A 109 8.04 -6.44 -1.57
C PRO A 109 6.96 -6.47 -0.48
N ASP A 110 7.27 -7.14 0.63
CA ASP A 110 6.70 -6.81 1.92
C ASP A 110 7.51 -5.67 2.53
N MET A 111 6.90 -4.52 2.73
CA MET A 111 7.59 -3.39 3.35
C MET A 111 7.99 -3.72 4.79
N ILE A 112 9.13 -3.21 5.28
CA ILE A 112 9.62 -3.47 6.64
C ILE A 112 8.53 -3.20 7.68
N GLY A 113 8.34 -4.15 8.60
CA GLY A 113 7.25 -4.12 9.58
C GLY A 113 5.93 -4.73 9.09
N ASN A 114 5.89 -5.29 7.88
CA ASN A 114 4.71 -5.95 7.29
C ASN A 114 5.06 -7.33 6.73
N GLY A 115 4.04 -8.17 6.56
CA GLY A 115 4.13 -9.47 5.91
C GLY A 115 5.17 -10.40 6.54
N GLU A 116 6.06 -10.92 5.71
CA GLU A 116 7.17 -11.81 6.09
C GLU A 116 8.51 -11.08 6.21
N SER A 117 8.59 -9.80 5.86
CA SER A 117 9.75 -8.96 6.16
C SER A 117 9.97 -8.82 7.65
N ASP A 118 11.20 -8.49 8.06
CA ASP A 118 11.52 -8.30 9.45
C ASP A 118 10.74 -7.14 10.09
N HIS A 119 10.54 -7.26 11.40
CA HIS A 119 9.76 -6.34 12.22
C HIS A 119 10.63 -5.72 13.32
N PRO A 120 11.72 -4.99 12.99
CA PRO A 120 12.61 -4.43 14.00
C PRO A 120 11.87 -3.49 14.95
N ASP A 121 12.27 -3.51 16.22
CA ASP A 121 11.66 -2.65 17.25
C ASP A 121 11.89 -1.16 16.87
N PRO A 122 10.85 -0.34 16.71
CA PRO A 122 11.00 1.07 16.32
C PRO A 122 11.93 1.89 17.22
N ARG A 123 12.08 1.46 18.49
CA ARG A 123 12.91 2.16 19.48
C ARG A 123 14.42 1.95 19.26
N LEU A 124 14.77 0.95 18.45
CA LEU A 124 16.16 0.59 18.11
C LEU A 124 16.56 1.11 16.74
N LEU A 125 15.62 1.69 15.99
CA LEU A 125 15.84 2.26 14.67
C LEU A 125 16.02 3.78 14.73
N PRO A 126 16.67 4.39 13.73
CA PRO A 126 16.67 5.83 13.57
C PRO A 126 15.26 6.42 13.53
N GLU A 127 15.12 7.65 14.01
CA GLU A 127 13.86 8.38 13.89
C GLU A 127 13.41 8.44 12.42
N GLY A 128 12.13 8.26 12.17
CA GLY A 128 11.57 8.26 10.82
C GLY A 128 11.79 6.98 10.01
N ALA A 129 12.44 5.95 10.53
CA ALA A 129 12.67 4.69 9.80
C ALA A 129 11.37 4.05 9.28
N TYR A 130 10.25 4.23 9.97
CA TYR A 130 8.93 3.77 9.57
C TYR A 130 8.06 4.83 8.89
N SER A 131 8.57 6.04 8.67
CA SER A 131 7.88 7.06 7.86
C SER A 131 7.85 6.66 6.38
N PRO A 132 7.01 7.28 5.54
CA PRO A 132 7.04 7.04 4.10
C PRO A 132 8.41 7.23 3.47
N THR A 133 9.19 8.23 3.89
CA THR A 133 10.57 8.45 3.45
C THR A 133 11.51 7.33 3.92
N GLY A 134 11.40 6.90 5.19
CA GLY A 134 12.19 5.78 5.70
C GLY A 134 11.83 4.45 5.02
N ALA A 135 10.55 4.21 4.76
CA ALA A 135 10.09 3.05 4.01
C ALA A 135 10.59 3.07 2.55
N ALA A 136 10.60 4.25 1.90
CA ALA A 136 11.18 4.43 0.56
C ALA A 136 12.68 4.12 0.57
N ARG A 137 13.42 4.56 1.59
CA ARG A 137 14.84 4.24 1.77
C ARG A 137 15.07 2.73 1.86
N HIS A 138 14.29 2.01 2.67
CA HIS A 138 14.37 0.55 2.76
C HIS A 138 14.12 -0.14 1.41
N LEU A 139 13.13 0.34 0.64
CA LEU A 139 12.83 -0.19 -0.68
C LEU A 139 13.98 0.04 -1.66
N LEU A 140 14.55 1.24 -1.68
CA LEU A 140 15.68 1.59 -2.54
C LEU A 140 16.93 0.79 -2.17
N GLU A 141 17.19 0.59 -0.88
CA GLU A 141 18.29 -0.27 -0.42
C GLU A 141 18.06 -1.73 -0.84
N ALA A 142 16.83 -2.25 -0.73
CA ALA A 142 16.50 -3.59 -1.22
C ALA A 142 16.78 -3.72 -2.73
N LEU A 143 16.36 -2.75 -3.54
CA LEU A 143 16.61 -2.73 -4.97
C LEU A 143 18.12 -2.63 -5.28
N ARG A 144 18.87 -1.83 -4.55
CA ARG A 144 20.33 -1.72 -4.67
C ARG A 144 21.02 -3.07 -4.34
N LYS A 145 20.60 -3.74 -3.26
CA LYS A 145 21.11 -5.09 -2.92
C LYS A 145 20.77 -6.11 -3.99
N ARG A 146 19.55 -6.03 -4.50
CA ARG A 146 19.09 -6.90 -5.59
C ARG A 146 19.91 -6.68 -6.87
N ASP A 147 20.23 -5.41 -7.22
CA ASP A 147 21.08 -5.03 -8.36
C ASP A 147 22.52 -5.53 -8.22
N GLN A 148 23.05 -5.58 -6.99
CA GLN A 148 24.37 -6.13 -6.69
C GLN A 148 24.46 -7.66 -6.87
N GLU A 149 23.39 -8.38 -6.59
CA GLU A 149 23.33 -9.82 -6.76
C GLU A 149 23.10 -10.22 -8.23
N GLU A 150 22.22 -9.52 -8.90
CA GLU A 150 21.88 -9.71 -10.31
C GLU A 150 21.38 -8.39 -10.91
N PRO A 151 21.93 -7.89 -12.01
CA PRO A 151 21.58 -6.59 -12.56
C PRO A 151 20.06 -6.42 -12.77
N LEU A 152 19.53 -5.30 -12.28
CA LEU A 152 18.15 -4.89 -12.54
C LEU A 152 18.00 -4.38 -13.98
N PRO A 153 16.79 -4.46 -14.55
CA PRO A 153 16.49 -3.80 -15.81
C PRO A 153 16.81 -2.30 -15.78
N GLN A 154 17.06 -1.73 -16.96
CA GLN A 154 17.33 -0.29 -17.10
C GLN A 154 16.07 0.56 -16.88
N ARG A 155 14.90 -0.04 -17.02
CA ARG A 155 13.61 0.63 -16.84
C ARG A 155 12.91 0.06 -15.61
N ILE A 156 12.52 0.96 -14.69
CA ILE A 156 11.76 0.61 -13.49
C ILE A 156 10.48 1.46 -13.47
N VAL A 157 9.35 0.81 -13.22
CA VAL A 157 8.06 1.47 -12.99
C VAL A 157 7.62 1.21 -11.56
N PHE A 158 7.40 2.27 -10.80
CA PHE A 158 6.87 2.13 -9.44
C PHE A 158 5.35 2.25 -9.44
N VAL A 159 4.68 1.29 -8.81
CA VAL A 159 3.23 1.28 -8.60
C VAL A 159 2.94 1.19 -7.11
N GLY A 160 2.24 2.16 -6.55
CA GLY A 160 1.93 2.19 -5.12
C GLY A 160 0.44 2.38 -4.85
N HIS A 161 -0.10 1.61 -3.89
CA HIS A 161 -1.47 1.75 -3.42
C HIS A 161 -1.52 2.37 -2.03
N SER A 162 -2.40 3.36 -1.81
CA SER A 162 -2.63 3.96 -0.48
C SER A 162 -1.31 4.47 0.14
N LEU A 163 -0.91 4.01 1.32
CA LEU A 163 0.40 4.31 1.92
C LEU A 163 1.56 3.96 0.97
N GLY A 164 1.47 2.84 0.23
CA GLY A 164 2.47 2.49 -0.78
C GLY A 164 2.59 3.54 -1.89
N GLY A 165 1.48 4.19 -2.25
CA GLY A 165 1.49 5.35 -3.15
C GLY A 165 2.20 6.56 -2.55
N GLY A 166 1.99 6.84 -1.26
CA GLY A 166 2.73 7.86 -0.52
C GLY A 166 4.24 7.55 -0.42
N ILE A 167 4.60 6.28 -0.21
CA ILE A 167 6.00 5.83 -0.22
C ILE A 167 6.64 6.08 -1.60
N VAL A 168 5.97 5.70 -2.68
CA VAL A 168 6.46 5.94 -4.05
C VAL A 168 6.59 7.44 -4.32
N LEU A 169 5.62 8.25 -3.89
CA LEU A 169 5.69 9.70 -4.05
C LEU A 169 6.89 10.29 -3.31
N ARG A 170 7.17 9.86 -2.08
CA ARG A 170 8.38 10.26 -1.34
C ARG A 170 9.66 9.79 -2.01
N LEU A 171 9.69 8.55 -2.48
CA LEU A 171 10.81 7.98 -3.23
C LEU A 171 11.21 8.86 -4.44
N LEU A 172 10.22 9.43 -5.13
CA LEU A 172 10.43 10.26 -6.32
C LEU A 172 10.71 11.72 -6.00
N SER A 173 10.18 12.25 -4.90
CA SER A 173 10.20 13.69 -4.60
C SER A 173 11.30 14.12 -3.61
N ALA A 174 11.72 13.22 -2.70
CA ALA A 174 12.65 13.55 -1.63
C ALA A 174 14.09 13.77 -2.14
N PRO A 175 14.67 14.98 -1.99
CA PRO A 175 16.00 15.29 -2.49
C PRO A 175 17.09 14.39 -1.89
N GLU A 176 16.98 14.06 -0.61
CA GLU A 176 17.93 13.20 0.10
C GLU A 176 17.95 11.76 -0.44
N LEU A 177 16.82 11.23 -0.89
CA LEU A 177 16.77 9.91 -1.53
C LEU A 177 17.36 9.97 -2.94
N ARG A 178 17.14 11.08 -3.65
CA ARG A 178 17.74 11.29 -4.98
C ARG A 178 19.26 11.38 -4.91
N GLU A 179 19.80 12.05 -3.89
CA GLU A 179 21.25 12.13 -3.65
C GLU A 179 21.83 10.75 -3.32
N GLU A 180 21.16 9.96 -2.48
CA GLU A 180 21.67 8.69 -1.97
C GLU A 180 21.48 7.51 -2.96
N TYR A 181 20.39 7.51 -3.76
CA TYR A 181 19.95 6.39 -4.61
C TYR A 181 19.73 6.80 -6.07
N GLY A 182 20.42 7.81 -6.55
CA GLY A 182 20.30 8.29 -7.94
C GLY A 182 20.52 7.18 -8.97
N ASP A 183 21.43 6.26 -8.69
CA ASP A 183 21.73 5.09 -9.52
C ASP A 183 20.51 4.18 -9.80
N ILE A 184 19.60 4.04 -8.83
CA ILE A 184 18.35 3.31 -8.99
C ILE A 184 17.25 4.23 -9.55
N LEU A 185 17.15 5.47 -9.03
CA LEU A 185 16.10 6.40 -9.40
C LEU A 185 16.20 6.91 -10.83
N ASP A 186 17.40 6.94 -11.42
CA ASP A 186 17.63 7.30 -12.83
C ASP A 186 17.01 6.28 -13.81
N ARG A 187 16.73 5.05 -13.33
CA ARG A 187 16.03 4.02 -14.09
C ARG A 187 14.50 4.14 -13.99
N CYS A 188 13.98 5.04 -13.14
CA CYS A 188 12.55 5.23 -12.99
C CYS A 188 12.00 6.10 -14.12
N GLU A 189 11.29 5.50 -15.07
CA GLU A 189 10.73 6.21 -16.21
C GLU A 189 9.31 6.73 -15.97
N ARG A 190 8.54 6.08 -15.10
CA ARG A 190 7.15 6.44 -14.81
C ARG A 190 6.66 5.85 -13.50
N ALA A 191 5.58 6.37 -12.96
CA ALA A 191 4.96 5.84 -11.76
C ALA A 191 3.43 5.81 -11.85
N VAL A 192 2.81 4.88 -11.11
CA VAL A 192 1.36 4.82 -10.94
C VAL A 192 1.02 4.86 -9.46
N LEU A 193 0.17 5.80 -9.07
CA LEU A 193 -0.27 5.99 -7.70
C LEU A 193 -1.78 5.71 -7.62
N ILE A 194 -2.15 4.69 -6.86
CA ILE A 194 -3.53 4.24 -6.70
C ILE A 194 -4.04 4.74 -5.36
N SER A 195 -4.93 5.73 -5.36
CA SER A 195 -5.44 6.37 -4.13
C SER A 195 -4.33 6.62 -3.10
N PRO A 196 -3.23 7.35 -3.42
CA PRO A 196 -2.08 7.50 -2.53
C PRO A 196 -2.43 8.27 -1.25
N LEU A 197 -1.81 7.86 -0.12
CA LEU A 197 -1.93 8.51 1.17
C LEU A 197 -0.91 9.65 1.31
N GLU A 198 -1.32 10.89 1.09
CA GLU A 198 -0.48 12.09 1.33
C GLU A 198 -1.27 13.21 2.02
N PHE A 199 -2.37 13.62 1.43
CA PHE A 199 -3.19 14.71 1.98
C PHE A 199 -4.30 14.23 2.93
N ALA A 200 -4.32 12.97 3.31
CA ALA A 200 -5.39 12.36 4.12
C ALA A 200 -5.34 12.73 5.60
N VAL A 201 -4.30 13.39 6.05
CA VAL A 201 -3.99 13.65 7.46
C VAL A 201 -5.19 14.20 8.23
N HIS A 202 -5.86 15.18 7.69
CA HIS A 202 -6.98 15.84 8.35
C HIS A 202 -8.23 14.95 8.55
N ARG A 203 -8.35 13.87 7.78
CA ARG A 203 -9.45 12.89 7.93
C ARG A 203 -9.04 11.64 8.70
N ALA A 204 -7.78 11.27 8.60
CA ALA A 204 -7.25 10.08 9.25
C ALA A 204 -6.79 10.34 10.70
N ALA A 205 -6.67 11.59 11.11
CA ALA A 205 -6.08 12.02 12.37
C ALA A 205 -6.61 11.28 13.60
N GLU A 206 -7.93 11.29 13.83
CA GLU A 206 -8.53 10.62 14.99
C GLU A 206 -8.33 9.10 14.92
N THR A 207 -8.53 8.51 13.73
CA THR A 207 -8.39 7.08 13.51
C THR A 207 -6.95 6.62 13.71
N LEU A 208 -5.96 7.36 13.17
CA LEU A 208 -4.54 7.07 13.35
C LEU A 208 -4.16 7.15 14.83
N THR A 209 -4.60 8.17 15.54
CA THR A 209 -4.35 8.31 16.99
C THR A 209 -4.91 7.13 17.78
N GLU A 210 -6.15 6.73 17.51
CA GLU A 210 -6.77 5.60 18.20
C GLU A 210 -6.06 4.28 17.89
N LEU A 211 -5.66 4.01 16.63
CA LEU A 211 -4.92 2.82 16.24
C LEU A 211 -3.56 2.72 16.95
N THR A 212 -2.87 3.84 17.12
CA THR A 212 -1.59 3.87 17.84
C THR A 212 -1.73 3.58 19.33
N GLN A 213 -2.90 3.83 19.91
CA GLN A 213 -3.20 3.63 21.35
C GLN A 213 -3.75 2.23 21.66
N VAL A 214 -3.96 1.36 20.68
CA VAL A 214 -4.46 -0.01 20.94
C VAL A 214 -3.47 -0.80 21.78
N GLY A 215 -3.77 -0.95 23.07
CA GLY A 215 -2.91 -1.62 24.04
C GLY A 215 -2.98 -3.14 23.98
N SER A 216 -1.94 -3.79 24.52
CA SER A 216 -1.79 -5.26 24.52
C SER A 216 -2.97 -6.00 25.16
N LEU A 217 -3.55 -5.44 26.24
CA LEU A 217 -4.68 -6.06 26.95
C LEU A 217 -5.95 -6.09 26.10
N LYS A 218 -6.25 -4.99 25.37
CA LYS A 218 -7.41 -4.94 24.46
C LYS A 218 -7.25 -5.95 23.31
N VAL A 219 -6.05 -6.05 22.74
CA VAL A 219 -5.71 -7.05 21.72
C VAL A 219 -5.88 -8.47 22.25
N ALA A 220 -5.35 -8.77 23.44
CA ALA A 220 -5.46 -10.11 24.05
C ALA A 220 -6.92 -10.53 24.30
N LEU A 221 -7.74 -9.62 24.84
CA LEU A 221 -9.16 -9.88 25.10
C LEU A 221 -9.95 -10.07 23.80
N GLY A 222 -9.73 -9.21 22.81
CA GLY A 222 -10.38 -9.33 21.51
C GLY A 222 -10.00 -10.62 20.77
N ARG A 223 -8.75 -11.09 20.94
CA ARG A 223 -8.29 -12.38 20.40
C ARG A 223 -9.04 -13.55 21.01
N ALA A 224 -9.10 -13.60 22.34
CA ALA A 224 -9.74 -14.69 23.09
C ALA A 224 -11.24 -14.83 22.74
N THR A 225 -11.90 -13.72 22.39
CA THR A 225 -13.34 -13.68 22.06
C THR A 225 -13.63 -13.78 20.57
N GLY A 226 -12.60 -13.73 19.69
CA GLY A 226 -12.78 -13.65 18.22
C GLY A 226 -13.38 -12.33 17.74
N LEU A 227 -13.57 -11.34 18.60
CA LEU A 227 -14.20 -10.05 18.27
C LEU A 227 -13.38 -9.24 17.28
N ILE A 228 -12.03 -9.32 17.34
CA ILE A 228 -11.14 -8.59 16.44
C ILE A 228 -11.37 -9.02 14.99
N ARG A 229 -11.30 -10.34 14.70
CA ARG A 229 -11.52 -10.85 13.35
C ARG A 229 -12.91 -10.53 12.82
N ASN A 230 -13.94 -10.68 13.65
CA ASN A 230 -15.29 -10.40 13.22
C ASN A 230 -15.51 -8.88 12.96
N GLY A 231 -14.93 -8.02 13.76
CA GLY A 231 -14.92 -6.57 13.55
C GLY A 231 -14.21 -6.19 12.25
N ALA A 232 -13.00 -6.71 12.03
CA ALA A 232 -12.23 -6.50 10.80
C ALA A 232 -12.98 -7.02 9.56
N ALA A 233 -13.62 -8.20 9.65
CA ALA A 233 -14.43 -8.74 8.56
C ALA A 233 -15.62 -7.84 8.20
N LYS A 234 -16.34 -7.32 9.20
CA LYS A 234 -17.46 -6.38 8.96
C LYS A 234 -16.99 -5.12 8.26
N GLU A 235 -15.86 -4.59 8.67
CA GLU A 235 -15.31 -3.36 8.10
C GLU A 235 -14.83 -3.56 6.65
N LEU A 236 -14.07 -4.61 6.40
CA LEU A 236 -13.62 -4.93 5.04
C LEU A 236 -14.80 -5.16 4.09
N VAL A 237 -15.85 -5.89 4.53
CA VAL A 237 -17.07 -6.11 3.76
C VAL A 237 -17.81 -4.79 3.50
N ALA A 238 -17.88 -3.88 4.47
CA ALA A 238 -18.55 -2.59 4.31
C ALA A 238 -17.76 -1.63 3.39
N SER A 239 -16.44 -1.69 3.43
CA SER A 239 -15.56 -0.81 2.64
C SER A 239 -15.29 -1.35 1.23
N ALA A 240 -15.51 -2.63 0.93
CA ALA A 240 -15.31 -3.21 -0.39
C ALA A 240 -16.41 -2.80 -1.38
N GLU A 241 -16.05 -2.62 -2.66
CA GLU A 241 -17.01 -2.52 -3.77
C GLU A 241 -17.68 -3.87 -4.02
N ARG A 242 -16.90 -4.93 -3.85
CA ARG A 242 -17.32 -6.33 -4.01
C ARG A 242 -17.24 -7.04 -2.66
N PRO A 243 -18.27 -6.95 -1.80
CA PRO A 243 -18.30 -7.63 -0.50
C PRO A 243 -18.12 -9.14 -0.58
N ASP A 244 -18.55 -9.74 -1.69
CA ASP A 244 -18.38 -11.14 -2.05
C ASP A 244 -16.94 -11.53 -2.44
N TRP A 245 -16.03 -10.55 -2.57
CA TRP A 245 -14.62 -10.73 -2.86
C TRP A 245 -13.71 -10.48 -1.64
N VAL A 246 -14.28 -10.34 -0.45
CA VAL A 246 -13.54 -10.26 0.81
C VAL A 246 -13.38 -11.67 1.38
N PHE A 247 -12.15 -12.10 1.59
CA PHE A 247 -11.82 -13.46 2.04
C PHE A 247 -11.28 -13.49 3.47
N LYS A 248 -11.20 -14.68 4.05
CA LYS A 248 -10.63 -14.87 5.40
C LYS A 248 -9.17 -14.41 5.48
N PHE A 249 -8.37 -14.63 4.42
CA PHE A 249 -6.98 -14.21 4.41
C PHE A 249 -6.80 -12.68 4.45
N ASP A 250 -7.74 -11.89 3.90
CA ASP A 250 -7.71 -10.43 4.01
C ASP A 250 -7.89 -9.98 5.47
N VAL A 251 -8.82 -10.62 6.16
CA VAL A 251 -9.06 -10.38 7.59
C VAL A 251 -7.89 -10.87 8.45
N ASP A 252 -7.34 -12.04 8.13
CA ASP A 252 -6.22 -12.60 8.88
C ASP A 252 -4.95 -11.78 8.71
N ARG A 253 -4.69 -11.21 7.54
CA ARG A 253 -3.61 -10.24 7.27
C ARG A 253 -3.71 -9.04 8.19
N LEU A 254 -4.88 -8.40 8.23
CA LEU A 254 -5.13 -7.27 9.12
C LEU A 254 -4.98 -7.65 10.61
N TYR A 255 -5.45 -8.84 10.98
CA TYR A 255 -5.32 -9.34 12.34
C TYR A 255 -3.87 -9.63 12.73
N ASP A 256 -3.07 -10.20 11.83
CA ASP A 256 -1.69 -10.60 12.08
C ASP A 256 -0.77 -9.39 12.35
N ALA A 257 -1.05 -8.22 11.78
CA ALA A 257 -0.34 -6.98 12.06
C ALA A 257 -0.39 -6.57 13.55
N PHE A 258 -1.44 -7.01 14.29
CA PHE A 258 -1.61 -6.71 15.72
C PHE A 258 -1.46 -7.93 16.63
N LYS A 259 -1.16 -9.11 16.09
CA LYS A 259 -1.20 -10.39 16.79
C LYS A 259 -0.17 -10.51 17.91
N THR A 260 1.05 -10.09 17.69
CA THR A 260 2.15 -10.14 18.65
C THR A 260 2.65 -8.73 18.97
N ARG A 261 3.46 -8.61 20.04
CA ARG A 261 4.10 -7.33 20.36
C ARG A 261 5.08 -6.91 19.26
N GLU A 262 5.83 -7.84 18.71
CA GLU A 262 6.81 -7.63 17.64
C GLU A 262 6.17 -7.03 16.39
N ARG A 263 5.03 -7.56 15.94
CA ARG A 263 4.29 -7.04 14.79
C ARG A 263 3.58 -5.72 15.09
N ARG A 264 3.00 -5.60 16.31
CA ARG A 264 2.22 -4.41 16.66
C ARG A 264 3.06 -3.15 16.81
N LEU A 265 4.29 -3.22 17.36
CA LEU A 265 5.11 -2.02 17.54
C LEU A 265 5.50 -1.37 16.22
N PRO A 266 6.01 -2.09 15.21
CA PRO A 266 6.21 -1.54 13.86
C PRO A 266 4.94 -1.01 13.23
N THR A 267 3.84 -1.77 13.29
CA THR A 267 2.53 -1.32 12.76
C THR A 267 2.10 0.01 13.36
N GLN A 268 2.22 0.17 14.69
CA GLN A 268 1.93 1.43 15.37
C GLN A 268 2.87 2.56 14.94
N ALA A 269 4.15 2.27 14.72
CA ALA A 269 5.12 3.25 14.23
C ALA A 269 4.78 3.70 12.80
N ILE A 270 4.48 2.77 11.89
CA ILE A 270 4.03 3.06 10.53
C ILE A 270 2.80 3.98 10.56
N ILE A 271 1.78 3.64 11.35
CA ILE A 271 0.55 4.43 11.46
C ILE A 271 0.85 5.85 11.98
N ARG A 272 1.72 5.98 12.99
CA ARG A 272 2.10 7.26 13.58
C ARG A 272 2.82 8.19 12.62
N THR A 273 3.61 7.62 11.71
CA THR A 273 4.49 8.37 10.81
C THR A 273 3.99 8.37 9.37
N ALA A 274 2.82 7.79 9.11
CA ALA A 274 2.24 7.67 7.77
C ALA A 274 2.01 9.02 7.09
N ALA A 275 1.78 10.08 7.87
CA ALA A 275 1.68 11.44 7.42
C ALA A 275 2.17 12.39 8.54
N PRO A 276 2.63 13.61 8.22
CA PRO A 276 2.98 14.61 9.21
C PRO A 276 1.78 14.95 10.07
N PHE A 277 1.90 14.66 11.37
CA PHE A 277 0.79 14.75 12.29
C PHE A 277 1.26 14.89 13.73
N ASP A 278 0.75 15.90 14.42
CA ASP A 278 1.01 16.13 15.83
C ASP A 278 0.09 15.25 16.69
N LEU A 279 0.68 14.23 17.31
CA LEU A 279 -0.05 13.27 18.15
C LEU A 279 -0.56 13.86 19.47
N GLU A 280 0.01 14.97 19.96
CA GLU A 280 -0.40 15.61 21.22
C GLU A 280 -1.67 16.44 21.01
N THR A 281 -1.72 17.18 19.92
CA THR A 281 -2.84 18.04 19.57
C THR A 281 -3.91 17.38 18.72
N ALA A 282 -3.62 16.16 18.19
CA ALA A 282 -4.44 15.48 17.20
C ALA A 282 -4.73 16.36 15.96
N ARG A 283 -3.71 17.08 15.47
CA ARG A 283 -3.83 17.99 14.33
C ARG A 283 -2.77 17.68 13.27
N PRO A 284 -3.07 17.98 12.00
CA PRO A 284 -2.06 17.92 10.94
C PRO A 284 -0.93 18.92 11.21
N ASP A 285 0.30 18.49 10.99
CA ASP A 285 1.45 19.39 10.92
C ASP A 285 1.49 20.03 9.52
N TRP A 286 0.85 21.17 9.40
CA TRP A 286 0.71 21.87 8.12
C TRP A 286 2.03 22.36 7.56
N GLU A 287 2.99 22.76 8.38
CA GLU A 287 4.31 23.20 7.93
C GLU A 287 5.09 22.03 7.29
N ALA A 288 5.11 20.88 7.96
CA ALA A 288 5.71 19.66 7.40
C ALA A 288 4.98 19.17 6.14
N ILE A 289 3.63 19.26 6.10
CA ILE A 289 2.85 18.90 4.91
C ILE A 289 3.18 19.82 3.74
N GLU A 290 3.23 21.12 3.95
CA GLU A 290 3.56 22.09 2.90
C GLU A 290 4.98 21.86 2.36
N THR A 291 5.95 21.54 3.24
CA THR A 291 7.31 21.18 2.83
C THR A 291 7.32 19.94 1.91
N LEU A 292 6.58 18.89 2.28
CA LEU A 292 6.47 17.69 1.45
C LEU A 292 5.80 17.97 0.10
N VAL A 293 4.76 18.82 0.08
CA VAL A 293 4.06 19.20 -1.15
C VAL A 293 4.96 20.02 -2.07
N ASP A 294 5.77 20.92 -1.51
CA ASP A 294 6.74 21.70 -2.29
C ASP A 294 7.78 20.83 -2.99
N GLU A 295 8.11 19.66 -2.44
CA GLU A 295 9.02 18.71 -3.05
C GLU A 295 8.42 17.96 -4.24
N TYR A 296 7.08 17.92 -4.40
CA TYR A 296 6.43 17.25 -5.53
C TYR A 296 6.79 17.84 -6.89
N LYS A 297 7.26 19.09 -6.95
CA LYS A 297 7.83 19.70 -8.17
C LYS A 297 9.08 18.99 -8.69
N ASN A 298 9.75 18.20 -7.83
CA ASN A 298 10.93 17.41 -8.21
C ASN A 298 10.56 16.13 -8.99
N VAL A 299 9.27 15.76 -9.03
CA VAL A 299 8.78 14.60 -9.77
C VAL A 299 8.59 14.99 -11.24
N ASP A 300 9.63 14.81 -12.03
CA ASP A 300 9.69 15.20 -13.45
C ASP A 300 9.23 14.10 -14.42
N ILE A 301 9.08 12.87 -13.94
CA ILE A 301 8.60 11.72 -14.72
C ILE A 301 7.07 11.72 -14.88
N PRO A 302 6.53 11.02 -15.90
CA PRO A 302 5.09 10.81 -16.03
C PRO A 302 4.49 10.03 -14.86
N VAL A 303 3.40 10.55 -14.29
CA VAL A 303 2.66 9.92 -13.18
C VAL A 303 1.20 9.68 -13.57
N LEU A 304 0.73 8.46 -13.42
CA LEU A 304 -0.67 8.11 -13.53
C LEU A 304 -1.30 7.99 -12.13
N LEU A 305 -2.27 8.85 -11.83
CA LEU A 305 -3.12 8.72 -10.66
C LEU A 305 -4.37 7.92 -11.04
N ILE A 306 -4.70 6.88 -10.26
CA ILE A 306 -5.94 6.11 -10.41
C ILE A 306 -6.73 6.21 -9.11
N TRP A 307 -8.00 6.62 -9.18
CA TRP A 307 -8.80 6.89 -7.97
C TRP A 307 -10.25 6.47 -8.15
N GLY A 308 -10.83 5.80 -7.14
CA GLY A 308 -12.25 5.50 -7.11
C GLY A 308 -13.11 6.72 -6.78
N ASP A 309 -14.23 6.95 -7.49
CA ASP A 309 -15.13 8.07 -7.22
C ASP A 309 -15.94 7.90 -5.92
N ARG A 310 -15.94 6.67 -5.36
CA ARG A 310 -16.58 6.30 -4.09
C ARG A 310 -15.58 5.88 -3.02
N ASP A 311 -14.34 6.35 -3.14
CA ASP A 311 -13.33 6.12 -2.11
C ASP A 311 -13.69 6.91 -0.84
N GLU A 312 -14.14 6.17 0.20
CA GLU A 312 -14.50 6.73 1.50
C GLU A 312 -13.31 6.78 2.46
N THR A 313 -12.23 6.06 2.14
CA THR A 313 -10.99 6.05 2.92
C THR A 313 -10.16 7.30 2.61
N LEU A 314 -9.83 7.50 1.34
CA LEU A 314 -9.13 8.67 0.83
C LEU A 314 -9.99 9.32 -0.27
N PRO A 315 -10.63 10.46 0.01
CA PRO A 315 -11.61 11.01 -0.92
C PRO A 315 -10.96 11.52 -2.21
N LEU A 316 -11.68 11.36 -3.33
CA LEU A 316 -11.25 11.79 -4.66
C LEU A 316 -10.80 13.26 -4.74
N SER A 317 -11.29 14.13 -3.82
CA SER A 317 -10.82 15.53 -3.73
C SER A 317 -9.30 15.66 -3.55
N MET A 318 -8.66 14.65 -2.95
CA MET A 318 -7.20 14.57 -2.81
C MET A 318 -6.55 14.31 -4.16
N GLY A 319 -7.11 13.43 -4.98
CA GLY A 319 -6.64 13.15 -6.34
C GLY A 319 -6.71 14.39 -7.24
N TYR A 320 -7.79 15.19 -7.13
CA TYR A 320 -7.89 16.46 -7.84
C TYR A 320 -6.81 17.45 -7.43
N LYS A 321 -6.47 17.50 -6.14
CA LYS A 321 -5.38 18.35 -5.65
C LYS A 321 -4.03 17.83 -6.13
N LEU A 322 -3.75 16.56 -5.91
CA LEU A 322 -2.46 15.94 -6.24
C LEU A 322 -2.11 16.06 -7.74
N VAL A 323 -3.09 15.90 -8.64
CA VAL A 323 -2.86 16.05 -10.08
C VAL A 323 -2.48 17.49 -10.49
N THR A 324 -2.73 18.48 -9.64
CA THR A 324 -2.30 19.87 -9.88
C THR A 324 -0.91 20.16 -9.31
N GLU A 325 -0.51 19.46 -8.26
CA GLU A 325 0.81 19.62 -7.63
C GLU A 325 1.93 18.89 -8.40
N LEU A 326 1.59 17.78 -9.08
CA LEU A 326 2.56 17.02 -9.87
C LEU A 326 2.67 17.55 -11.29
N PRO A 327 3.89 17.89 -11.79
CA PRO A 327 4.09 18.49 -13.12
C PRO A 327 3.51 17.66 -14.26
N ASN A 328 3.78 16.36 -14.29
CA ASN A 328 3.45 15.45 -15.39
C ASN A 328 2.40 14.40 -15.02
N ALA A 329 1.42 14.77 -14.17
CA ALA A 329 0.41 13.82 -13.72
C ALA A 329 -0.85 13.80 -14.58
N LYS A 330 -1.45 12.61 -14.72
CA LYS A 330 -2.78 12.36 -15.29
C LYS A 330 -3.65 11.66 -14.25
N LEU A 331 -4.92 12.01 -14.13
CA LEU A 331 -5.86 11.38 -13.19
C LEU A 331 -6.92 10.57 -13.95
N ARG A 332 -7.06 9.31 -13.55
CA ARG A 332 -8.13 8.41 -13.97
C ARG A 332 -9.07 8.16 -12.82
N ILE A 333 -10.32 8.55 -12.98
CA ILE A 333 -11.38 8.40 -11.99
C ILE A 333 -12.18 7.16 -12.33
N VAL A 334 -12.09 6.13 -11.51
CA VAL A 334 -12.80 4.86 -11.70
C VAL A 334 -14.23 5.02 -11.20
N ARG A 335 -15.21 4.94 -12.12
CA ARG A 335 -16.62 5.07 -11.78
C ARG A 335 -17.06 3.97 -10.82
N ARG A 336 -17.71 4.34 -9.72
CA ARG A 336 -18.14 3.48 -8.61
C ARG A 336 -17.00 2.76 -7.87
N GLY A 337 -15.76 3.01 -8.25
CA GLY A 337 -14.59 2.43 -7.56
C GLY A 337 -14.49 2.91 -6.12
N LYS A 338 -14.07 2.02 -5.23
CA LYS A 338 -13.71 2.31 -3.85
C LYS A 338 -12.20 2.34 -3.66
N HIS A 339 -11.71 2.22 -2.43
CA HIS A 339 -10.30 2.38 -2.10
C HIS A 339 -9.39 1.28 -2.65
N SER A 340 -9.83 0.03 -2.57
CA SER A 340 -8.99 -1.16 -2.84
C SER A 340 -9.18 -1.70 -4.26
N LEU A 341 -8.90 -0.89 -5.29
CA LEU A 341 -9.09 -1.26 -6.70
C LEU A 341 -8.32 -2.52 -7.11
N GLN A 342 -7.18 -2.80 -6.49
CA GLN A 342 -6.38 -4.02 -6.73
C GLN A 342 -7.07 -5.30 -6.25
N ALA A 343 -7.99 -5.18 -5.28
CA ALA A 343 -8.81 -6.29 -4.79
C ALA A 343 -10.17 -6.33 -5.49
N ASP A 344 -10.83 -5.17 -5.62
CA ASP A 344 -12.19 -5.06 -6.15
C ASP A 344 -12.27 -5.19 -7.68
N ARG A 345 -11.22 -4.76 -8.41
CA ARG A 345 -11.17 -4.73 -9.89
C ARG A 345 -9.80 -5.10 -10.46
N PRO A 346 -9.22 -6.25 -10.09
CA PRO A 346 -7.83 -6.58 -10.40
C PRO A 346 -7.52 -6.61 -11.90
N THR A 347 -8.37 -7.21 -12.72
CA THR A 347 -8.19 -7.30 -14.17
C THR A 347 -8.34 -5.95 -14.85
N PHE A 348 -9.26 -5.11 -14.37
CA PHE A 348 -9.42 -3.74 -14.86
C PHE A 348 -8.18 -2.90 -14.53
N LEU A 349 -7.72 -2.96 -13.28
CA LEU A 349 -6.52 -2.25 -12.85
C LEU A 349 -5.29 -2.71 -13.64
N ALA A 350 -5.06 -4.02 -13.77
CA ALA A 350 -3.94 -4.57 -14.53
C ALA A 350 -3.91 -4.06 -15.98
N ARG A 351 -5.09 -3.95 -16.65
CA ARG A 351 -5.17 -3.39 -18.01
C ARG A 351 -4.81 -1.91 -18.08
N TRP A 352 -5.17 -1.11 -17.08
CA TRP A 352 -4.80 0.31 -17.04
C TRP A 352 -3.32 0.52 -16.74
N LEU A 353 -2.74 -0.34 -15.88
CA LEU A 353 -1.29 -0.39 -15.66
C LEU A 353 -0.55 -0.75 -16.95
N ASP A 354 -0.90 -1.86 -17.58
CA ASP A 354 -0.35 -2.33 -18.85
C ASP A 354 -0.42 -1.22 -19.93
N ARG A 355 -1.59 -0.61 -20.10
CA ARG A 355 -1.78 0.48 -21.08
C ARG A 355 -0.88 1.68 -20.82
N PHE A 356 -0.69 2.10 -19.59
CA PHE A 356 0.18 3.24 -19.27
C PHE A 356 1.66 2.90 -19.39
N ILE A 357 2.03 1.66 -19.04
CA ILE A 357 3.41 1.17 -19.11
C ILE A 357 3.85 1.00 -20.58
N GLU A 358 2.98 0.47 -21.43
CA GLU A 358 3.25 0.24 -22.85
C GLU A 358 3.06 1.51 -23.73
N ASP A 359 2.49 2.60 -23.20
CA ASP A 359 2.29 3.83 -23.95
C ASP A 359 3.63 4.54 -24.18
N GLU A 360 4.10 4.59 -25.44
CA GLU A 360 5.37 5.22 -25.82
C GLU A 360 5.46 6.68 -25.36
N ASP A 361 4.35 7.40 -25.38
CA ASP A 361 4.25 8.81 -24.96
C ASP A 361 3.96 8.94 -23.44
N ALA A 362 3.91 7.83 -22.70
CA ALA A 362 3.61 7.77 -21.27
C ALA A 362 2.39 8.62 -20.85
N GLY A 363 1.33 8.56 -21.65
CA GLY A 363 0.09 9.31 -21.43
C GLY A 363 0.18 10.80 -21.78
N ALA A 364 1.21 11.28 -22.47
CA ALA A 364 1.34 12.70 -22.83
C ALA A 364 0.12 13.22 -23.59
N ASN A 365 -0.42 12.39 -24.50
CA ASN A 365 -1.60 12.71 -25.32
C ASN A 365 -2.94 12.43 -24.60
N TRP A 366 -2.92 11.97 -23.35
CA TRP A 366 -4.13 11.69 -22.59
C TRP A 366 -4.72 12.97 -21.98
N ASN A 367 -6.04 13.00 -21.79
CA ASN A 367 -6.66 14.05 -20.99
C ASN A 367 -6.05 14.09 -19.58
N LYS A 368 -5.87 15.32 -19.05
CA LYS A 368 -5.31 15.48 -17.70
C LYS A 368 -6.16 14.76 -16.65
N ILE A 369 -7.48 14.85 -16.77
CA ILE A 369 -8.46 14.19 -15.89
C ILE A 369 -9.50 13.50 -16.75
N GLU A 370 -9.80 12.24 -16.46
CA GLU A 370 -10.78 11.44 -17.19
C GLU A 370 -11.47 10.44 -16.26
N THR A 371 -12.80 10.32 -16.42
CA THR A 371 -13.56 9.26 -15.75
C THR A 371 -13.61 8.02 -16.65
N ILE A 372 -13.31 6.87 -16.08
CA ILE A 372 -13.20 5.59 -16.76
C ILE A 372 -14.16 4.55 -16.13
N ASP A 373 -14.63 3.59 -16.92
CA ASP A 373 -15.57 2.54 -16.52
C ASP A 373 -14.90 1.17 -16.51
#